data_370417728072268ceb206749f015d74b
#
_entry.id   370417728072268ceb206749f015d74b
#
_cell.length_a   1.000
_cell.length_b   1.000
_cell.length_c   1.000
_cell.angle_alpha   90.00
_cell.angle_beta   90.00
_cell.angle_gamma   90.00
#
_symmetry.space_group_name_H-M   'P 1'
#
loop_
_entity.id
_entity.type
_entity.pdbx_description
1 polymer ?
#
loop_
_entity_poly.entity_id
_entity_poly.type
_entity_poly.pdbx_seq_one_letter_code
_entity_poly.pdbx_strand_id
1 'polypeptide(L)' 'MQLQFETEEEDFAAHFTESEQARIRDQFIAFLRELRPEDLAGSAGYQRVRMELLRRAQLVLGHDRISAVLITNMLIV' A
#
# COMPACT_ATOMS: atom_id res chain seq x y z
N MET A 1 -5.64 -9.30 -3.79
CA MET A 1 -5.20 -7.94 -4.14
C MET A 1 -3.70 -7.91 -4.31
N GLN A 2 -3.23 -7.36 -5.39
CA GLN A 2 -1.80 -7.17 -5.61
C GLN A 2 -1.49 -5.68 -5.61
N LEU A 3 -0.39 -5.32 -4.99
CA LEU A 3 0.04 -3.94 -4.83
C LEU A 3 1.42 -3.75 -5.43
N GLN A 4 1.65 -2.56 -5.94
CA GLN A 4 2.93 -2.16 -6.49
C GLN A 4 3.29 -0.80 -5.91
N PHE A 5 4.55 -0.65 -5.49
CA PHE A 5 5.05 0.62 -5.00
C PHE A 5 5.73 1.40 -6.12
N GLU A 6 5.47 2.70 -6.17
CA GLU A 6 6.25 3.63 -6.97
C GLU A 6 7.27 4.31 -6.07
N THR A 7 8.51 4.38 -6.53
CA THR A 7 9.60 4.99 -5.78
C THR A 7 10.57 5.66 -6.73
N GLU A 8 11.15 6.77 -6.27
CA GLU A 8 12.27 7.42 -6.97
C GLU A 8 13.64 6.96 -6.42
N GLU A 9 13.63 6.13 -5.38
CA GLU A 9 14.85 5.60 -4.80
C GLU A 9 15.44 4.52 -5.71
N GLU A 10 16.67 4.72 -6.17
CA GLU A 10 17.41 3.69 -6.90
C GLU A 10 17.71 2.53 -5.93
N ASP A 11 17.67 1.31 -6.45
CA ASP A 11 17.92 0.10 -5.67
C ASP A 11 16.98 -0.08 -4.48
N PHE A 12 15.75 0.46 -4.57
CA PHE A 12 14.77 0.30 -3.49
C PHE A 12 14.59 -1.16 -3.08
N ALA A 13 14.49 -2.07 -4.06
CA ALA A 13 14.30 -3.48 -3.78
C ALA A 13 15.45 -4.07 -2.96
N ALA A 14 16.69 -3.59 -3.19
CA ALA A 14 17.86 -4.05 -2.45
C ALA A 14 17.87 -3.54 -1.00
N HIS A 15 17.25 -2.40 -0.75
CA HIS A 15 17.20 -1.78 0.58
C HIS A 15 15.89 -2.06 1.33
N PHE A 16 14.96 -2.76 0.69
CA PHE A 16 13.67 -3.10 1.28
C PHE A 16 13.81 -4.38 2.11
N THR A 17 14.08 -4.21 3.39
CA THR A 17 14.42 -5.30 4.30
C THR A 17 13.22 -6.21 4.58
N GLU A 18 13.49 -7.45 5.00
CA GLU A 18 12.45 -8.38 5.40
C GLU A 18 11.62 -7.85 6.57
N SER A 19 12.26 -7.15 7.50
CA SER A 19 11.58 -6.54 8.63
C SER A 19 10.59 -5.46 8.15
N GLU A 20 11.01 -4.62 7.22
CA GLU A 20 10.13 -3.61 6.63
C GLU A 20 8.98 -4.24 5.87
N GLN A 21 9.24 -5.30 5.11
CA GLN A 21 8.20 -6.02 4.38
C GLN A 21 7.16 -6.61 5.32
N ALA A 22 7.60 -7.20 6.43
CA ALA A 22 6.70 -7.78 7.41
C ALA A 22 5.84 -6.70 8.08
N ARG A 23 6.43 -5.55 8.40
CA ARG A 23 5.71 -4.45 9.03
C ARG A 23 4.68 -3.83 8.08
N ILE A 24 5.03 -3.67 6.81
CA ILE A 24 4.08 -3.19 5.81
C ILE A 24 2.93 -4.17 5.63
N ARG A 25 3.25 -5.45 5.53
CA ARG A 25 2.23 -6.49 5.40
C ARG A 25 1.24 -6.44 6.56
N ASP A 26 1.76 -6.32 7.78
CA ASP A 26 0.93 -6.23 8.97
C ASP A 26 0.01 -5.01 8.92
N GLN A 27 0.54 -3.85 8.56
CA GLN A 27 -0.23 -2.62 8.45
C GLN A 27 -1.31 -2.73 7.36
N PHE A 28 -0.98 -3.32 6.23
CA PHE A 28 -1.91 -3.48 5.13
C PHE A 28 -3.03 -4.47 5.47
N ILE A 29 -2.67 -5.60 6.07
CA ILE A 29 -3.67 -6.59 6.47
C ILE A 29 -4.63 -5.99 7.49
N ALA A 30 -4.13 -5.26 8.47
CA ALA A 30 -4.96 -4.62 9.49
C ALA A 30 -5.97 -3.66 8.85
N PHE A 31 -5.53 -2.86 7.86
CA PHE A 31 -6.41 -1.95 7.15
C PHE A 31 -7.40 -2.67 6.25
N LEU A 32 -6.91 -3.64 5.47
CA LEU A 32 -7.74 -4.33 4.48
C LEU A 32 -8.86 -5.14 5.12
N ARG A 33 -8.65 -5.61 6.36
CA ARG A 33 -9.70 -6.32 7.11
C ARG A 33 -10.87 -5.43 7.48
N GLU A 34 -10.66 -4.13 7.57
CA GLU A 34 -11.70 -3.18 7.92
C GLU A 34 -12.49 -2.70 6.70
N LEU A 35 -11.99 -2.98 5.50
CA LEU A 35 -12.63 -2.54 4.27
C LEU A 35 -13.90 -3.34 3.98
N ARG A 36 -14.91 -2.62 3.51
CA ARG A 36 -16.14 -3.20 2.99
C ARG A 36 -16.16 -3.04 1.47
N PRO A 37 -16.95 -3.87 0.74
CA PRO A 37 -17.05 -3.72 -0.71
C PRO A 37 -17.42 -2.30 -1.14
N GLU A 38 -18.30 -1.62 -0.40
CA GLU A 38 -18.71 -0.25 -0.70
C GLU A 38 -17.58 0.77 -0.57
N ASP A 39 -16.55 0.49 0.24
CA ASP A 39 -15.40 1.37 0.37
C ASP A 39 -14.56 1.40 -0.91
N LEU A 40 -14.69 0.39 -1.74
CA LEU A 40 -13.98 0.26 -3.01
C LEU A 40 -14.84 0.69 -4.19
N ALA A 41 -16.10 1.07 -3.94
CA ALA A 41 -17.01 1.46 -5.00
C ALA A 41 -16.68 2.86 -5.51
N GLY A 42 -16.59 3.00 -6.83
CA GLY A 42 -16.32 4.27 -7.48
C GLY A 42 -14.87 4.71 -7.37
N SER A 43 -14.53 5.75 -8.13
CA SER A 43 -13.17 6.26 -8.19
C SER A 43 -12.74 6.95 -6.90
N ALA A 44 -13.66 7.62 -6.20
CA ALA A 44 -13.34 8.30 -4.95
C ALA A 44 -12.98 7.30 -3.85
N GLY A 45 -13.71 6.20 -3.74
CA GLY A 45 -13.39 5.13 -2.79
C GLY A 45 -12.05 4.48 -3.08
N TYR A 46 -11.81 4.19 -4.36
CA TYR A 46 -10.53 3.63 -4.81
C TYR A 46 -9.35 4.54 -4.45
N GLN A 47 -9.48 5.85 -4.69
CA GLN A 47 -8.43 6.80 -4.36
C GLN A 47 -8.17 6.88 -2.86
N ARG A 48 -9.21 6.86 -2.04
CA ARG A 48 -9.04 6.87 -0.58
C ARG A 48 -8.29 5.65 -0.08
N VAL A 49 -8.58 4.47 -0.63
CA VAL A 49 -7.87 3.25 -0.27
C VAL A 49 -6.39 3.37 -0.64
N ARG A 50 -6.09 3.84 -1.84
CA ARG A 50 -4.70 4.03 -2.28
C ARG A 50 -3.94 5.00 -1.39
N MET A 51 -4.55 6.12 -1.05
CA MET A 51 -3.92 7.13 -0.20
C MET A 51 -3.65 6.60 1.20
N GLU A 52 -4.57 5.82 1.76
CA GLU A 52 -4.37 5.22 3.08
C GLU A 52 -3.26 4.17 3.06
N LEU A 53 -3.18 3.35 2.00
CA LEU A 53 -2.09 2.39 1.85
C LEU A 53 -0.75 3.11 1.74
N LEU A 54 -0.70 4.20 0.99
CA LEU A 54 0.51 5.01 0.88
C LEU A 54 0.92 5.57 2.24
N ARG A 55 -0.03 6.13 2.99
CA ARG A 55 0.25 6.68 4.31
C ARG A 55 0.84 5.63 5.24
N ARG A 56 0.27 4.43 5.24
CA ARG A 56 0.77 3.33 6.09
C ARG A 56 2.15 2.85 5.66
N ALA A 57 2.40 2.77 4.36
CA ALA A 57 3.73 2.43 3.85
C ALA A 57 4.77 3.48 4.25
N GLN A 58 4.42 4.75 4.16
CA GLN A 58 5.31 5.84 4.56
C GLN A 58 5.60 5.86 6.06
N LEU A 59 4.65 5.42 6.89
CA LEU A 59 4.89 5.28 8.33
C LEU A 59 5.97 4.25 8.64
N VAL A 60 6.08 3.22 7.82
CA VAL A 60 7.10 2.18 8.01
C VAL A 60 8.42 2.59 7.37
N LEU A 61 8.39 3.14 6.16
CA LEU A 61 9.57 3.36 5.33
C LEU A 61 10.11 4.79 5.36
N GLY A 62 9.28 5.75 5.79
CA GLY A 62 9.60 7.16 5.66
C GLY A 62 9.01 7.77 4.39
N HIS A 63 8.78 9.09 4.42
CA HIS A 63 8.06 9.79 3.35
C HIS A 63 8.82 9.85 2.03
N ASP A 64 10.16 9.80 2.10
CA ASP A 64 11.00 10.05 0.93
C ASP A 64 11.22 8.81 0.07
N ARG A 65 10.86 7.64 0.56
CA ARG A 65 11.20 6.39 -0.12
C ARG A 65 10.13 5.91 -1.08
N ILE A 66 8.87 6.23 -0.83
CA ILE A 66 7.75 5.77 -1.64
C ILE A 66 6.89 6.97 -2.01
N SER A 67 6.58 7.12 -3.30
CA SER A 67 5.76 8.20 -3.81
C SER A 67 4.31 7.80 -4.06
N ALA A 68 4.05 6.52 -4.32
CA ALA A 68 2.69 6.04 -4.57
C ALA A 68 2.56 4.54 -4.32
N VAL A 69 1.33 4.11 -4.05
CA VAL A 69 0.96 2.69 -4.01
C VAL A 69 -0.10 2.47 -5.09
N LEU A 70 0.12 1.48 -5.93
CA LEU A 70 -0.79 1.13 -7.00
C LEU A 70 -1.46 -0.21 -6.68
N ILE A 71 -2.73 -0.30 -7.00
CA ILE A 71 -3.46 -1.57 -6.93
C ILE A 71 -3.46 -2.15 -8.33
N THR A 72 -2.69 -3.20 -8.55
CA THR A 72 -2.49 -3.78 -9.89
C THR A 72 -3.45 -4.91 -10.19
N ASN A 73 -3.98 -5.55 -9.17
CA ASN A 73 -4.96 -6.62 -9.34
C ASN A 73 -5.87 -6.64 -8.12
N MET A 74 -7.16 -6.49 -8.36
CA MET A 74 -8.15 -6.52 -7.29
C MET A 74 -9.14 -7.63 -7.57
N LEU A 75 -9.16 -8.61 -6.68
CA LEU A 75 -10.15 -9.68 -6.72
C LEU A 75 -11.06 -9.51 -5.50
N ILE A 76 -12.32 -9.20 -5.75
CA ILE A 76 -13.35 -9.11 -4.72
C ILE A 76 -14.16 -10.39 -4.77
N VAL A 77 -14.13 -11.11 -3.70
CA VAL A 77 -14.87 -12.38 -3.58
C VAL A 77 -16.07 -12.17 -2.65
#